data_e96f86ac02499bb80125541a13d8a3a1
#
_entry.id   e96f86ac02499bb80125541a13d8a3a1
#
_cell.length_a   1.000
_cell.length_b   1.000
_cell.length_c   1.000
_cell.angle_alpha   90.00
_cell.angle_beta   90.00
_cell.angle_gamma   90.00
#
_symmetry.space_group_name_H-M   'P 1'
#
loop_
_entity.id
_entity.type
_entity.pdbx_description
1 polymer ?
#
loop_
_entity_poly.entity_id
_entity_poly.type
_entity_poly.pdbx_seq_one_letter_code
_entity_poly.pdbx_strand_id
1 'polypeptide(L)'
;MPPPRLLLVWHSRTGLARSMADALERGALAAASEMEAATFTIEKKRACDATLDDLLQASGYLFCAPENLASTSGEMLEFFHRTYYHAFSSDALGETSRLLGRPYGIAIAAGNDGRAAAQQVERICRGWRLRPVAEPFIHRNGQPQTKGQILQPKWCPTEASERCAELGGLVAATILL
;
A
#
# COMPACT_ATOMS: atom_id res chain seq x y z
N MET A 1 -19.46 2.77 -15.98
CA MET A 1 -18.17 2.94 -15.31
C MET A 1 -17.49 1.58 -15.18
N PRO A 2 -16.17 1.47 -15.28
CA PRO A 2 -15.50 0.20 -15.02
C PRO A 2 -15.75 -0.23 -13.56
N PRO A 3 -15.73 -1.55 -13.29
CA PRO A 3 -15.91 -2.04 -11.93
C PRO A 3 -14.82 -1.47 -10.99
N PRO A 4 -15.17 -1.15 -9.73
CA PRO A 4 -14.22 -0.62 -8.77
C PRO A 4 -13.13 -1.66 -8.47
N ARG A 5 -11.86 -1.19 -8.52
CA ARG A 5 -10.68 -2.04 -8.37
C ARG A 5 -9.72 -1.44 -7.34
N LEU A 6 -9.32 -2.23 -6.37
CA LEU A 6 -8.27 -1.89 -5.41
C LEU A 6 -6.95 -2.55 -5.83
N LEU A 7 -5.90 -1.76 -5.98
CA LEU A 7 -4.54 -2.27 -6.19
C LEU A 7 -3.79 -2.28 -4.84
N LEU A 8 -3.37 -3.45 -4.39
CA LEU A 8 -2.51 -3.64 -3.24
C LEU A 8 -1.10 -3.99 -3.73
N VAL A 9 -0.18 -3.03 -3.61
CA VAL A 9 1.23 -3.22 -3.96
C VAL A 9 2.02 -3.54 -2.69
N TRP A 10 2.77 -4.63 -2.69
CA TRP A 10 3.50 -5.05 -1.51
C TRP A 10 4.90 -5.58 -1.82
N HIS A 11 5.78 -5.48 -0.82
CA HIS A 11 7.06 -6.17 -0.76
C HIS A 11 7.33 -6.66 0.67
N SER A 12 8.04 -7.76 0.80
CA SER A 12 8.47 -8.30 2.10
C SER A 12 9.78 -9.05 1.98
N ARG A 13 10.69 -8.87 2.94
CA ARG A 13 11.95 -9.63 3.01
C ARG A 13 11.84 -10.82 3.97
N THR A 14 11.14 -10.65 5.09
CA THR A 14 11.12 -11.62 6.19
C THR A 14 9.74 -12.22 6.46
N GLY A 15 8.71 -11.79 5.71
CA GLY A 15 7.34 -12.28 5.86
C GLY A 15 6.41 -11.33 6.60
N LEU A 16 6.90 -10.40 7.46
CA LEU A 16 6.04 -9.50 8.22
C LEU A 16 5.15 -8.63 7.33
N ALA A 17 5.73 -7.89 6.39
CA ALA A 17 4.94 -7.06 5.48
C ALA A 17 4.01 -7.90 4.57
N ARG A 18 4.38 -9.13 4.21
CA ARG A 18 3.49 -10.05 3.50
C ARG A 18 2.24 -10.38 4.31
N SER A 19 2.42 -10.79 5.58
CA SER A 19 1.28 -11.10 6.45
C SER A 19 0.42 -9.86 6.76
N MET A 20 1.01 -8.67 6.81
CA MET A 20 0.25 -7.40 6.86
C MET A 20 -0.55 -7.17 5.58
N ALA A 21 0.04 -7.41 4.40
CA ALA A 21 -0.66 -7.29 3.11
C ALA A 21 -1.82 -8.30 2.98
N ASP A 22 -1.64 -9.53 3.49
CA ASP A 22 -2.71 -10.53 3.54
C ASP A 22 -3.88 -10.05 4.44
N ALA A 23 -3.57 -9.37 5.53
CA ALA A 23 -4.58 -8.80 6.42
C ALA A 23 -5.31 -7.58 5.80
N LEU A 24 -4.59 -6.70 5.10
CA LEU A 24 -5.17 -5.59 4.32
C LEU A 24 -6.18 -6.11 3.28
N GLU A 25 -5.79 -7.12 2.52
CA GLU A 25 -6.65 -7.77 1.52
C GLU A 25 -7.91 -8.37 2.16
N ARG A 26 -7.75 -9.12 3.26
CA ARG A 26 -8.87 -9.72 3.97
C ARG A 26 -9.88 -8.67 4.45
N GLY A 27 -9.41 -7.56 5.01
CA GLY A 27 -10.28 -6.48 5.46
C GLY A 27 -11.01 -5.79 4.32
N ALA A 28 -10.33 -5.56 3.21
CA ALA A 28 -10.95 -4.97 2.02
C ALA A 28 -12.02 -5.89 1.41
N LEU A 29 -11.79 -7.21 1.36
CA LEU A 29 -12.79 -8.19 0.91
C LEU A 29 -14.00 -8.25 1.85
N ALA A 30 -13.77 -8.19 3.16
CA ALA A 30 -14.85 -8.18 4.15
C ALA A 30 -15.74 -6.94 3.96
N ALA A 31 -15.17 -5.75 3.85
CA ALA A 31 -15.92 -4.53 3.62
C ALA A 31 -16.72 -4.56 2.29
N ALA A 32 -16.12 -5.06 1.22
CA ALA A 32 -16.81 -5.22 -0.07
C ALA A 32 -17.99 -6.20 0.03
N SER A 33 -17.84 -7.28 0.80
CA SER A 33 -18.91 -8.24 1.06
C SER A 33 -20.05 -7.62 1.87
N GLU A 34 -19.74 -6.87 2.93
CA GLU A 34 -20.72 -6.16 3.75
C GLU A 34 -21.50 -5.10 2.97
N MET A 35 -20.86 -4.49 2.00
CA MET A 35 -21.46 -3.49 1.10
C MET A 35 -22.12 -4.10 -0.14
N GLU A 36 -22.21 -5.42 -0.22
CA GLU A 36 -22.79 -6.16 -1.35
C GLU A 36 -22.20 -5.78 -2.72
N ALA A 37 -20.92 -5.40 -2.73
CA ALA A 37 -20.21 -4.91 -3.92
C ALA A 37 -19.71 -6.07 -4.81
N ALA A 38 -20.61 -6.78 -5.46
CA ALA A 38 -20.33 -8.00 -6.23
C ALA A 38 -19.29 -7.80 -7.38
N THR A 39 -19.09 -6.59 -7.87
CA THR A 39 -18.15 -6.28 -8.96
C THR A 39 -16.81 -5.74 -8.47
N PHE A 40 -16.65 -5.54 -7.17
CA PHE A 40 -15.38 -5.08 -6.60
C PHE A 40 -14.29 -6.14 -6.73
N THR A 41 -13.12 -5.71 -7.16
CA THR A 41 -11.95 -6.60 -7.31
C THR A 41 -10.73 -6.06 -6.58
N ILE A 42 -9.90 -6.97 -6.08
CA ILE A 42 -8.60 -6.64 -5.51
C ILE A 42 -7.52 -7.30 -6.34
N GLU A 43 -6.54 -6.51 -6.76
CA GLU A 43 -5.29 -7.02 -7.31
C GLU A 43 -4.18 -6.83 -6.28
N LYS A 44 -3.72 -7.93 -5.70
CA LYS A 44 -2.56 -7.95 -4.81
C LYS A 44 -1.33 -8.37 -5.59
N LYS A 45 -0.41 -7.42 -5.80
CA LYS A 45 0.82 -7.64 -6.59
C LYS A 45 2.06 -7.30 -5.79
N ARG A 46 3.11 -8.09 -6.00
CA ARG A 46 4.44 -7.70 -5.52
C ARG A 46 4.88 -6.44 -6.24
N ALA A 47 5.66 -5.60 -5.56
CA ALA A 47 6.14 -4.34 -6.13
C ALA A 47 6.93 -4.55 -7.44
N CYS A 48 7.66 -5.66 -7.59
CA CYS A 48 8.35 -6.01 -8.84
C CYS A 48 7.40 -6.38 -9.99
N ASP A 49 6.19 -6.87 -9.71
CA ASP A 49 5.24 -7.37 -10.69
C ASP A 49 4.15 -6.36 -11.04
N ALA A 50 3.92 -5.37 -10.17
CA ALA A 50 2.93 -4.31 -10.39
C ALA A 50 3.37 -3.39 -11.52
N THR A 51 2.45 -3.07 -12.43
CA THR A 51 2.71 -2.29 -13.64
C THR A 51 2.07 -0.91 -13.60
N LEU A 52 2.42 -0.07 -14.55
CA LEU A 52 1.73 1.21 -14.77
C LEU A 52 0.25 1.01 -15.11
N ASP A 53 -0.08 0.00 -15.90
CA ASP A 53 -1.46 -0.28 -16.28
C ASP A 53 -2.30 -0.68 -15.06
N ASP A 54 -1.76 -1.48 -14.15
CA ASP A 54 -2.42 -1.80 -12.88
C ASP A 54 -2.72 -0.54 -12.09
N LEU A 55 -1.73 0.35 -11.99
CA LEU A 55 -1.86 1.63 -11.29
C LEU A 55 -2.96 2.52 -11.92
N LEU A 56 -2.99 2.60 -13.24
CA LEU A 56 -3.95 3.46 -13.95
C LEU A 56 -5.38 2.94 -13.92
N GLN A 57 -5.57 1.61 -13.89
CA GLN A 57 -6.88 0.97 -13.87
C GLN A 57 -7.50 0.89 -12.45
N ALA A 58 -6.70 1.04 -11.40
CA ALA A 58 -7.19 0.95 -10.03
C ALA A 58 -8.02 2.19 -9.63
N SER A 59 -9.03 1.99 -8.82
CA SER A 59 -9.86 3.05 -8.22
C SER A 59 -9.27 3.58 -6.90
N GLY A 60 -8.36 2.84 -6.28
CA GLY A 60 -7.65 3.21 -5.06
C GLY A 60 -6.50 2.24 -4.76
N TYR A 61 -5.72 2.55 -3.72
CA TYR A 61 -4.43 1.90 -3.49
C TYR A 61 -4.19 1.53 -2.05
N LEU A 62 -3.49 0.41 -1.85
CA LEU A 62 -2.81 0.04 -0.61
C LEU A 62 -1.34 -0.20 -0.90
N PHE A 63 -0.46 0.43 -0.13
CA PHE A 63 0.99 0.23 -0.22
C PHE A 63 1.48 -0.40 1.07
N CYS A 64 2.07 -1.60 0.97
CA CYS A 64 2.56 -2.35 2.12
C CYS A 64 4.02 -2.78 1.93
N ALA A 65 4.93 -2.23 2.73
CA ALA A 65 6.36 -2.46 2.56
C ALA A 65 7.12 -2.49 3.89
N PRO A 66 8.29 -3.14 3.94
CA PRO A 66 9.17 -3.02 5.09
C PRO A 66 9.95 -1.71 5.05
N GLU A 67 10.28 -1.21 6.25
CA GLU A 67 11.38 -0.26 6.42
C GLU A 67 12.71 -1.00 6.27
N ASN A 68 13.56 -0.53 5.37
CA ASN A 68 14.92 -0.99 5.19
C ASN A 68 15.86 0.22 5.20
N LEU A 69 16.81 0.26 6.15
CA LEU A 69 17.78 1.35 6.27
C LEU A 69 17.12 2.75 6.32
N ALA A 70 16.10 2.90 7.16
CA ALA A 70 15.32 4.12 7.33
C ALA A 70 14.59 4.62 6.05
N SER A 71 14.37 3.74 5.09
CA SER A 71 13.67 4.00 3.83
C SER A 71 12.60 2.93 3.60
N THR A 72 11.64 3.17 2.72
CA THR A 72 10.86 2.05 2.20
C THR A 72 11.77 1.11 1.38
N SER A 73 11.36 -0.13 1.19
CA SER A 73 12.21 -1.12 0.51
C SER A 73 12.58 -0.71 -0.91
N GLY A 74 13.77 -1.11 -1.37
CA GLY A 74 14.26 -0.79 -2.72
C GLY A 74 13.32 -1.28 -3.83
N GLU A 75 12.67 -2.44 -3.67
CA GLU A 75 11.69 -2.95 -4.64
C GLU A 75 10.44 -2.05 -4.71
N MET A 76 9.97 -1.53 -3.58
CA MET A 76 8.86 -0.58 -3.56
C MET A 76 9.27 0.76 -4.18
N LEU A 77 10.48 1.25 -3.90
CA LEU A 77 11.01 2.45 -4.53
C LEU A 77 11.14 2.29 -6.04
N GLU A 78 11.62 1.13 -6.51
CA GLU A 78 11.71 0.86 -7.95
C GLU A 78 10.34 0.86 -8.62
N PHE A 79 9.31 0.30 -7.99
CA PHE A 79 7.93 0.42 -8.48
C PHE A 79 7.54 1.89 -8.65
N PHE A 80 7.79 2.74 -7.67
CA PHE A 80 7.51 4.17 -7.76
C PHE A 80 8.33 4.85 -8.85
N HIS A 81 9.64 4.58 -8.96
CA HIS A 81 10.51 5.19 -9.97
C HIS A 81 10.03 4.90 -11.39
N ARG A 82 9.68 3.65 -11.71
CA ARG A 82 9.26 3.29 -13.06
C ARG A 82 7.81 3.67 -13.42
N THR A 83 7.00 4.08 -12.43
CA THR A 83 5.60 4.45 -12.67
C THR A 83 5.30 5.93 -12.47
N TYR A 84 6.10 6.64 -11.65
CA TYR A 84 5.76 7.96 -11.15
C TYR A 84 5.43 8.96 -12.25
N TYR A 85 6.35 9.22 -13.15
CA TYR A 85 6.17 10.22 -14.20
C TYR A 85 5.17 9.78 -15.27
N HIS A 86 5.06 8.50 -15.52
CA HIS A 86 4.10 7.95 -16.50
C HIS A 86 2.63 8.01 -16.03
N ALA A 87 2.40 8.28 -14.74
CA ALA A 87 1.06 8.49 -14.20
C ALA A 87 0.51 9.91 -14.45
N PHE A 88 1.25 10.76 -15.14
CA PHE A 88 0.79 12.10 -15.53
C PHE A 88 0.42 12.14 -17.00
N SER A 89 -0.54 13.03 -17.33
CA SER A 89 -0.84 13.46 -18.70
C SER A 89 -0.40 14.91 -18.88
N SER A 90 0.17 15.22 -20.02
CA SER A 90 0.53 16.60 -20.40
C SER A 90 -0.48 17.13 -21.39
N ASP A 91 -1.04 18.29 -21.13
CA ASP A 91 -1.95 19.00 -22.01
C ASP A 91 -1.59 20.50 -22.08
N ALA A 92 -2.40 21.28 -22.78
CA ALA A 92 -2.16 22.73 -22.93
C ALA A 92 -2.22 23.52 -21.61
N LEU A 93 -2.76 22.92 -20.53
CA LEU A 93 -2.88 23.53 -19.20
C LEU A 93 -1.76 23.07 -18.23
N GLY A 94 -0.91 22.12 -18.64
CA GLY A 94 0.18 21.59 -17.86
C GLY A 94 0.05 20.09 -17.57
N GLU A 95 0.84 19.61 -16.61
CA GLU A 95 0.82 18.21 -16.19
C GLU A 95 -0.26 17.96 -15.14
N THR A 96 -1.11 16.96 -15.39
CA THR A 96 -2.17 16.53 -14.49
C THR A 96 -2.00 15.06 -14.13
N SER A 97 -2.10 14.74 -12.84
CA SER A 97 -2.08 13.35 -12.40
C SER A 97 -3.35 12.62 -12.84
N ARG A 98 -3.14 11.50 -13.53
CA ARG A 98 -4.22 10.57 -13.94
C ARG A 98 -4.83 9.81 -12.75
N LEU A 99 -4.21 9.93 -11.57
CA LEU A 99 -4.60 9.26 -10.33
C LEU A 99 -5.29 10.23 -9.34
N LEU A 100 -5.48 11.48 -9.74
CA LEU A 100 -5.99 12.56 -8.89
C LEU A 100 -7.20 12.13 -8.05
N GLY A 101 -7.11 12.35 -6.74
CA GLY A 101 -8.21 12.15 -5.79
C GLY A 101 -8.50 10.70 -5.41
N ARG A 102 -7.86 9.71 -6.03
CA ARG A 102 -8.08 8.30 -5.67
C ARG A 102 -7.62 8.03 -4.24
N PRO A 103 -8.40 7.26 -3.45
CA PRO A 103 -8.07 6.98 -2.06
C PRO A 103 -6.87 6.04 -1.93
N TYR A 104 -6.07 6.22 -0.87
CA TYR A 104 -4.99 5.30 -0.56
C TYR A 104 -4.78 5.11 0.95
N GLY A 105 -4.16 3.96 1.30
CA GLY A 105 -3.66 3.63 2.62
C GLY A 105 -2.23 3.08 2.57
N ILE A 106 -1.49 3.26 3.67
CA ILE A 106 -0.10 2.81 3.80
C ILE A 106 0.04 1.93 5.05
N ALA A 107 0.73 0.80 4.91
CA ALA A 107 1.16 -0.04 6.02
C ALA A 107 2.66 -0.31 5.94
N ILE A 108 3.40 -0.02 7.02
CA ILE A 108 4.86 -0.20 7.09
C ILE A 108 5.21 -1.23 8.17
N ALA A 109 5.97 -2.23 7.77
CA ALA A 109 6.58 -3.19 8.68
C ALA A 109 7.96 -2.69 9.10
N ALA A 110 8.12 -2.24 10.34
CA ALA A 110 9.36 -1.66 10.84
C ALA A 110 9.99 -2.50 11.94
N GLY A 111 11.31 -2.40 12.06
CA GLY A 111 12.03 -2.90 13.23
C GLY A 111 11.83 -1.98 14.42
N ASN A 112 12.19 -0.72 14.29
CA ASN A 112 12.16 0.27 15.34
C ASN A 112 11.26 1.48 15.06
N ASP A 113 11.48 2.20 13.97
CA ASP A 113 10.85 3.49 13.75
C ASP A 113 9.78 3.47 12.65
N GLY A 114 10.12 3.21 11.42
CA GLY A 114 9.21 3.15 10.28
C GLY A 114 8.72 4.51 9.76
N ARG A 115 8.90 5.61 10.52
CA ARG A 115 8.37 6.92 10.16
C ARG A 115 8.94 7.47 8.85
N ALA A 116 10.27 7.36 8.68
CA ALA A 116 10.91 7.85 7.46
C ALA A 116 10.43 7.09 6.21
N ALA A 117 10.24 5.77 6.30
CA ALA A 117 9.68 4.96 5.22
C ALA A 117 8.23 5.36 4.91
N ALA A 118 7.38 5.55 5.94
CA ALA A 118 6.01 6.00 5.76
C ALA A 118 5.94 7.38 5.09
N GLN A 119 6.70 8.36 5.57
CA GLN A 119 6.76 9.71 5.01
C GLN A 119 7.25 9.73 3.56
N GLN A 120 8.17 8.83 3.21
CA GLN A 120 8.65 8.71 1.84
C GLN A 120 7.53 8.27 0.90
N VAL A 121 6.75 7.24 1.27
CA VAL A 121 5.61 6.77 0.49
C VAL A 121 4.51 7.84 0.43
N GLU A 122 4.18 8.48 1.56
CA GLU A 122 3.21 9.59 1.58
C GLU A 122 3.58 10.73 0.65
N ARG A 123 4.86 11.11 0.61
CA ARG A 123 5.35 12.19 -0.28
C ARG A 123 5.12 11.84 -1.74
N ILE A 124 5.36 10.59 -2.13
CA ILE A 124 5.11 10.10 -3.49
C ILE A 124 3.61 10.11 -3.80
N CYS A 125 2.77 9.57 -2.91
CA CYS A 125 1.32 9.58 -3.04
C CYS A 125 0.74 11.00 -3.15
N ARG A 126 1.28 11.94 -2.37
CA ARG A 126 0.94 13.36 -2.44
C ARG A 126 1.33 13.98 -3.78
N GLY A 127 2.50 13.60 -4.32
CA GLY A 127 2.92 14.01 -5.66
C GLY A 127 1.94 13.53 -6.74
N TRP A 128 1.43 12.32 -6.64
CA TRP A 128 0.35 11.79 -7.49
C TRP A 128 -1.02 12.41 -7.21
N ARG A 129 -1.13 13.30 -6.21
CA ARG A 129 -2.38 13.92 -5.76
C ARG A 129 -3.44 12.91 -5.33
N LEU A 130 -3.00 11.80 -4.72
CA LEU A 130 -3.88 10.84 -4.08
C LEU A 130 -4.44 11.40 -2.77
N ARG A 131 -5.57 10.85 -2.32
CA ARG A 131 -6.24 11.24 -1.07
C ARG A 131 -6.02 10.18 0.01
N PRO A 132 -5.32 10.49 1.13
CA PRO A 132 -5.17 9.53 2.21
C PRO A 132 -6.53 9.26 2.89
N VAL A 133 -6.80 8.01 3.24
CA VAL A 133 -8.02 7.66 4.01
C VAL A 133 -7.75 7.62 5.51
N ALA A 134 -6.50 7.42 5.91
CA ALA A 134 -6.04 7.40 7.29
C ALA A 134 -4.54 7.72 7.34
N GLU A 135 -4.04 7.98 8.55
CA GLU A 135 -2.60 8.03 8.82
C GLU A 135 -1.93 6.69 8.50
N PRO A 136 -0.66 6.68 8.05
CA PRO A 136 0.06 5.43 7.81
C PRO A 136 0.08 4.54 9.04
N PHE A 137 -0.28 3.27 8.87
CA PHE A 137 -0.11 2.28 9.92
C PHE A 137 1.33 1.77 9.93
N ILE A 138 2.03 1.92 11.06
CA ILE A 138 3.40 1.44 11.24
C ILE A 138 3.39 0.38 12.34
N HIS A 139 3.63 -0.87 11.96
CA HIS A 139 3.87 -1.93 12.94
C HIS A 139 5.37 -2.05 13.24
N ARG A 140 5.74 -1.85 14.51
CA ARG A 140 7.10 -1.99 15.02
C ARG A 140 7.23 -3.33 15.72
N ASN A 141 8.05 -4.23 15.16
CA ASN A 141 8.21 -5.57 15.73
C ASN A 141 9.10 -5.60 16.98
N GLY A 142 9.88 -4.55 17.24
CA GLY A 142 10.75 -4.43 18.42
C GLY A 142 11.85 -5.51 18.52
N GLN A 143 12.08 -6.28 17.48
CA GLN A 143 13.08 -7.34 17.49
C GLN A 143 14.50 -6.75 17.42
N PRO A 144 15.50 -7.36 18.10
CA PRO A 144 16.88 -6.95 17.96
C PRO A 144 17.34 -6.99 16.50
N GLN A 145 18.00 -5.93 16.05
CA GLN A 145 18.48 -5.82 14.68
C GLN A 145 19.90 -6.36 14.52
N THR A 146 20.16 -7.50 15.11
CA THR A 146 21.45 -8.21 14.97
C THR A 146 21.48 -8.99 13.65
N LYS A 147 22.69 -9.26 13.15
CA LYS A 147 22.91 -10.06 11.94
C LYS A 147 22.17 -11.41 11.99
N GLY A 148 22.09 -12.05 13.15
CA GLY A 148 21.45 -13.35 13.32
C GLY A 148 19.91 -13.29 13.38
N GLN A 149 19.32 -12.14 13.70
CA GLN A 149 17.87 -11.99 13.96
C GLN A 149 17.15 -11.16 12.90
N ILE A 150 17.84 -10.21 12.27
CA ILE A 150 17.21 -9.27 11.35
C ILE A 150 16.53 -9.94 10.17
N LEU A 151 17.07 -11.04 9.65
CA LEU A 151 16.55 -11.77 8.50
C LEU A 151 15.71 -13.00 8.87
N GLN A 152 15.49 -13.26 10.16
CA GLN A 152 14.62 -14.36 10.56
C GLN A 152 13.17 -14.14 10.10
N PRO A 153 12.44 -15.21 9.77
CA PRO A 153 11.02 -15.11 9.44
C PRO A 153 10.22 -14.39 10.52
N LYS A 154 9.30 -13.53 10.11
CA LYS A 154 8.45 -12.75 11.00
C LYS A 154 7.00 -12.77 10.51
N TRP A 155 6.06 -12.70 11.45
CA TRP A 155 4.64 -12.68 11.19
C TRP A 155 3.99 -11.46 11.83
N CYS A 156 2.86 -11.06 11.26
CA CYS A 156 2.03 -10.00 11.81
C CYS A 156 1.28 -10.54 13.04
N PRO A 157 1.45 -9.97 14.22
CA PRO A 157 0.67 -10.35 15.40
C PRO A 157 -0.80 -9.97 15.22
N THR A 158 -1.69 -10.59 16.00
CA THR A 158 -3.15 -10.44 15.87
C THR A 158 -3.58 -8.97 15.87
N GLU A 159 -3.14 -8.17 16.84
CA GLU A 159 -3.48 -6.75 16.93
C GLU A 159 -3.08 -5.97 15.67
N ALA A 160 -1.86 -6.16 15.19
CA ALA A 160 -1.40 -5.49 13.96
C ALA A 160 -2.16 -6.00 12.72
N SER A 161 -2.52 -7.29 12.69
CA SER A 161 -3.35 -7.88 11.64
C SER A 161 -4.75 -7.27 11.60
N GLU A 162 -5.37 -7.03 12.76
CA GLU A 162 -6.67 -6.37 12.88
C GLU A 162 -6.59 -4.92 12.38
N ARG A 163 -5.56 -4.17 12.78
CA ARG A 163 -5.33 -2.79 12.31
C ARG A 163 -5.11 -2.73 10.79
N CYS A 164 -4.40 -3.70 10.22
CA CYS A 164 -4.26 -3.82 8.77
C CYS A 164 -5.62 -4.11 8.10
N ALA A 165 -6.41 -5.03 8.67
CA ALA A 165 -7.74 -5.33 8.13
C ALA A 165 -8.68 -4.11 8.17
N GLU A 166 -8.68 -3.35 9.27
CA GLU A 166 -9.42 -2.09 9.38
C GLU A 166 -9.01 -1.09 8.28
N LEU A 167 -7.70 -0.90 8.07
CA LEU A 167 -7.20 0.00 7.02
C LEU A 167 -7.61 -0.48 5.62
N GLY A 168 -7.50 -1.78 5.35
CA GLY A 168 -7.94 -2.38 4.07
C GLY A 168 -9.43 -2.15 3.83
N GLY A 169 -10.26 -2.40 4.84
CA GLY A 169 -11.69 -2.16 4.80
C GLY A 169 -12.05 -0.70 4.55
N LEU A 170 -11.34 0.22 5.22
CA LEU A 170 -11.57 1.67 5.06
C LEU A 170 -11.28 2.14 3.63
N VAL A 171 -10.18 1.67 3.02
CA VAL A 171 -9.86 2.01 1.62
C VAL A 171 -10.92 1.44 0.68
N ALA A 172 -11.31 0.16 0.86
CA ALA A 172 -12.34 -0.47 0.02
C ALA A 172 -13.68 0.25 0.13
N ALA A 173 -14.14 0.54 1.35
CA ALA A 173 -15.38 1.29 1.57
C ALA A 173 -15.32 2.69 0.91
N THR A 174 -14.17 3.38 1.01
CA THR A 174 -13.99 4.70 0.37
C THR A 174 -14.05 4.63 -1.16
N ILE A 175 -13.62 3.52 -1.77
CA ILE A 175 -13.72 3.30 -3.22
C ILE A 175 -15.17 3.05 -3.63
N LEU A 176 -15.96 2.42 -2.76
CA LEU A 176 -17.32 1.97 -3.05
C LEU A 176 -18.40 3.03 -2.78
N LEU A 177 -18.08 4.07 -2.02
CA LEU A 177 -18.95 5.23 -1.75
C LEU A 177 -18.82 6.32 -2.83
#